data_69197f3891b18525979e1a30473628a4
#
_entry.id   69197f3891b18525979e1a30473628a4
#
_cell.length_a   1.000
_cell.length_b   1.000
_cell.length_c   1.000
_cell.angle_alpha   90.00
_cell.angle_beta   90.00
_cell.angle_gamma   90.00
#
_symmetry.space_group_name_H-M   'P 1'
#
loop_
_entity.id
_entity.type
_entity.pdbx_description
1 polymer ?
#
loop_
_entity_poly.entity_id
_entity_poly.type
_entity_poly.pdbx_seq_one_letter_code
_entity_poly.pdbx_strand_id
1 'polypeptide(L)'
;MQEAEDKRRLDNLIKNKKFTKAQIGQIEAGIRDHLTDEQIGVFASECFTATQMLFIKRLYTFPNRKFTLKEIELIANPDFSIGQMDMIKWGFNSNLSFEQVKIYASTEFTEAQMDVIRAGLQDYIQVEQYADARFDAGQMDEIRIGLKSGLDVSLYKDPDFNKNQMFQIRLGLESKLPVEQIKKYANPRLSADDMFEYRKLLEKGVKYPERYFETKKRYKNLPDDTLQALAHTAANSTVSYEKLDVIAKGNFTEEQIKFLISVGKPSDKAIKEQMTTEKNLEKAVKKGRHRGDDKVNR
;
A
#
# COMPACT_ATOMS: atom_id res chain seq x y z
N MET A 1 -42.08 -5.52 45.00
CA MET A 1 -42.84 -5.79 43.73
C MET A 1 -41.93 -5.78 42.53
N GLN A 2 -41.12 -4.76 42.31
CA GLN A 2 -40.21 -4.66 41.12
C GLN A 2 -39.23 -5.84 41.02
N GLU A 3 -38.55 -6.19 42.11
CA GLU A 3 -37.57 -7.28 42.16
C GLU A 3 -38.16 -8.66 41.80
N ALA A 4 -39.40 -8.93 42.19
CA ALA A 4 -40.08 -10.17 41.81
C ALA A 4 -40.51 -10.17 40.33
N GLU A 5 -40.82 -9.01 39.77
CA GLU A 5 -41.15 -8.87 38.35
C GLU A 5 -39.88 -9.01 37.50
N ASP A 6 -38.78 -8.36 37.89
CA ASP A 6 -37.50 -8.45 37.19
C ASP A 6 -36.96 -9.89 37.16
N LYS A 7 -37.12 -10.63 38.27
CA LYS A 7 -36.79 -12.04 38.34
C LYS A 7 -37.63 -12.88 37.39
N ARG A 8 -38.94 -12.63 37.32
CA ARG A 8 -39.83 -13.33 36.40
C ARG A 8 -39.52 -13.05 34.95
N ARG A 9 -39.15 -11.78 34.62
CA ARG A 9 -38.66 -11.43 33.29
C ARG A 9 -37.40 -12.17 32.94
N LEU A 10 -36.42 -12.18 33.83
CA LEU A 10 -35.17 -12.93 33.66
C LEU A 10 -35.46 -14.42 33.37
N ASP A 11 -36.22 -15.07 34.24
CA ASP A 11 -36.56 -16.49 34.10
C ASP A 11 -37.19 -16.81 32.74
N ASN A 12 -38.05 -15.91 32.23
CA ASN A 12 -38.65 -16.07 30.90
C ASN A 12 -37.63 -15.90 29.77
N LEU A 13 -36.72 -14.92 29.86
CA LEU A 13 -35.73 -14.62 28.84
C LEU A 13 -34.67 -15.72 28.69
N ILE A 14 -34.33 -16.40 29.81
CA ILE A 14 -33.33 -17.47 29.82
C ILE A 14 -33.92 -18.87 29.71
N LYS A 15 -35.26 -18.99 29.74
CA LYS A 15 -35.94 -20.27 29.70
C LYS A 15 -35.52 -21.10 28.49
N ASN A 16 -35.15 -22.36 28.74
CA ASN A 16 -34.70 -23.30 27.70
C ASN A 16 -33.43 -22.93 26.95
N LYS A 17 -32.63 -21.99 27.48
CA LYS A 17 -31.37 -21.55 26.91
C LYS A 17 -30.19 -21.85 27.86
N LYS A 18 -29.02 -22.09 27.29
CA LYS A 18 -27.78 -22.44 28.03
C LYS A 18 -26.82 -21.25 28.11
N PHE A 19 -27.24 -20.21 28.78
CA PHE A 19 -26.39 -19.05 29.02
C PHE A 19 -25.32 -19.33 30.12
N THR A 20 -24.14 -18.79 29.93
CA THR A 20 -23.13 -18.70 31.00
C THR A 20 -23.56 -17.66 32.04
N LYS A 21 -22.98 -17.74 33.26
CA LYS A 21 -23.23 -16.75 34.30
C LYS A 21 -22.93 -15.31 33.85
N ALA A 22 -21.89 -15.11 33.03
CA ALA A 22 -21.53 -13.79 32.48
C ALA A 22 -22.58 -13.27 31.50
N GLN A 23 -23.13 -14.13 30.66
CA GLN A 23 -24.23 -13.75 29.73
C GLN A 23 -25.51 -13.41 30.49
N ILE A 24 -25.88 -14.23 31.51
CA ILE A 24 -27.04 -13.92 32.37
C ILE A 24 -26.87 -12.54 33.02
N GLY A 25 -25.66 -12.21 33.51
CA GLY A 25 -25.37 -10.90 34.09
C GLY A 25 -25.60 -9.73 33.10
N GLN A 26 -25.41 -9.94 31.80
CA GLN A 26 -25.73 -8.91 30.80
C GLN A 26 -27.23 -8.77 30.57
N ILE A 27 -28.00 -9.87 30.62
CA ILE A 27 -29.48 -9.86 30.50
C ILE A 27 -30.06 -9.13 31.73
N GLU A 28 -29.60 -9.49 32.95
CA GLU A 28 -30.00 -8.81 34.19
C GLU A 28 -29.69 -7.29 34.12
N ALA A 29 -28.51 -6.93 33.60
CA ALA A 29 -28.12 -5.54 33.44
C ALA A 29 -29.06 -4.82 32.43
N GLY A 30 -29.49 -5.49 31.36
CA GLY A 30 -30.49 -4.94 30.43
C GLY A 30 -31.84 -4.68 31.10
N ILE A 31 -32.29 -5.59 31.97
CA ILE A 31 -33.52 -5.40 32.75
C ILE A 31 -33.39 -4.19 33.69
N ARG A 32 -32.26 -4.08 34.41
CA ARG A 32 -31.97 -2.91 35.27
C ARG A 32 -31.87 -1.60 34.54
N ASP A 33 -31.36 -1.62 33.30
CA ASP A 33 -31.28 -0.45 32.40
C ASP A 33 -32.64 -0.13 31.74
N HIS A 34 -33.74 -0.79 32.18
CA HIS A 34 -35.13 -0.62 31.72
C HIS A 34 -35.33 -0.89 30.23
N LEU A 35 -34.49 -1.75 29.61
CA LEU A 35 -34.69 -2.19 28.23
C LEU A 35 -35.95 -3.07 28.13
N THR A 36 -36.66 -2.97 27.00
CA THR A 36 -37.81 -3.86 26.71
C THR A 36 -37.35 -5.29 26.45
N ASP A 37 -38.23 -6.27 26.56
CA ASP A 37 -37.91 -7.67 26.25
C ASP A 37 -37.52 -7.85 24.77
N GLU A 38 -38.08 -7.06 23.85
CA GLU A 38 -37.68 -7.01 22.44
C GLU A 38 -36.23 -6.53 22.30
N GLN A 39 -35.84 -5.44 22.97
CA GLN A 39 -34.48 -4.90 22.95
C GLN A 39 -33.46 -5.90 23.56
N ILE A 40 -33.83 -6.53 24.67
CA ILE A 40 -33.01 -7.57 25.30
C ILE A 40 -32.90 -8.77 24.38
N GLY A 41 -33.96 -9.15 23.69
CA GLY A 41 -34.01 -10.25 22.74
C GLY A 41 -32.96 -10.16 21.61
N VAL A 42 -32.58 -8.93 21.20
CA VAL A 42 -31.57 -8.73 20.16
C VAL A 42 -30.19 -9.27 20.59
N PHE A 43 -29.83 -9.18 21.86
CA PHE A 43 -28.53 -9.66 22.36
C PHE A 43 -28.62 -10.91 23.25
N ALA A 44 -29.80 -11.28 23.73
CA ALA A 44 -30.01 -12.44 24.60
C ALA A 44 -30.00 -13.75 23.77
N SER A 45 -28.87 -14.05 23.15
CA SER A 45 -28.60 -15.28 22.40
C SER A 45 -27.34 -15.97 22.91
N GLU A 46 -27.37 -17.30 22.99
CA GLU A 46 -26.22 -18.13 23.38
C GLU A 46 -25.03 -17.98 22.44
N CYS A 47 -25.26 -17.53 21.18
CA CYS A 47 -24.21 -17.31 20.17
C CYS A 47 -23.33 -16.09 20.46
N PHE A 48 -23.82 -15.13 21.24
CA PHE A 48 -23.03 -13.96 21.61
C PHE A 48 -22.13 -14.23 22.83
N THR A 49 -20.92 -13.77 22.81
CA THR A 49 -20.12 -13.66 24.01
C THR A 49 -20.70 -12.60 24.97
N ALA A 50 -20.42 -12.70 26.27
CA ALA A 50 -20.86 -11.66 27.22
C ALA A 50 -20.34 -10.26 26.86
N THR A 51 -19.17 -10.15 26.23
CA THR A 51 -18.61 -8.89 25.74
C THR A 51 -19.40 -8.31 24.57
N GLN A 52 -19.81 -9.15 23.64
CA GLN A 52 -20.68 -8.71 22.54
C GLN A 52 -22.06 -8.28 23.05
N MET A 53 -22.65 -9.04 23.99
CA MET A 53 -23.89 -8.66 24.65
C MET A 53 -23.79 -7.29 25.35
N LEU A 54 -22.70 -7.05 26.07
CA LEU A 54 -22.42 -5.76 26.70
C LEU A 54 -22.30 -4.64 25.65
N PHE A 55 -21.61 -4.90 24.53
CA PHE A 55 -21.48 -3.93 23.43
C PHE A 55 -22.84 -3.55 22.86
N ILE A 56 -23.64 -4.55 22.49
CA ILE A 56 -24.98 -4.33 21.90
C ILE A 56 -25.90 -3.61 22.90
N LYS A 57 -25.92 -4.05 24.17
CA LYS A 57 -26.69 -3.41 25.24
C LYS A 57 -26.39 -1.90 25.35
N ARG A 58 -25.09 -1.54 25.29
CA ARG A 58 -24.66 -0.12 25.35
C ARG A 58 -25.15 0.74 24.21
N LEU A 59 -25.49 0.17 23.04
CA LEU A 59 -26.03 0.93 21.93
C LEU A 59 -27.41 1.55 22.26
N TYR A 60 -28.22 0.91 23.10
CA TYR A 60 -29.52 1.43 23.54
C TYR A 60 -29.39 2.64 24.47
N THR A 61 -28.28 2.73 25.21
CA THR A 61 -28.03 3.81 26.17
C THR A 61 -26.92 4.77 25.72
N PHE A 62 -26.55 4.73 24.44
CA PHE A 62 -25.46 5.55 23.92
C PHE A 62 -25.81 7.04 24.00
N PRO A 63 -24.96 7.87 24.66
CA PRO A 63 -25.38 9.22 25.06
C PRO A 63 -25.54 10.20 23.89
N ASN A 64 -24.77 10.01 22.81
CA ASN A 64 -24.68 10.99 21.72
C ASN A 64 -25.58 10.66 20.53
N ARG A 65 -26.19 9.48 20.49
CA ARG A 65 -27.04 9.02 19.40
C ARG A 65 -28.03 7.96 19.88
N LYS A 66 -29.26 8.05 19.42
CA LYS A 66 -30.24 6.94 19.53
C LYS A 66 -30.14 6.10 18.28
N PHE A 67 -29.65 4.86 18.43
CA PHE A 67 -29.68 3.86 17.37
C PHE A 67 -31.09 3.31 17.22
N THR A 68 -31.55 3.15 16.00
CA THR A 68 -32.81 2.42 15.70
C THR A 68 -32.61 0.92 15.94
N LEU A 69 -33.69 0.20 16.18
CA LEU A 69 -33.64 -1.26 16.32
C LEU A 69 -32.95 -1.92 15.11
N LYS A 70 -33.32 -1.49 13.90
CA LYS A 70 -32.73 -2.00 12.64
C LYS A 70 -31.21 -1.79 12.55
N GLU A 71 -30.70 -0.65 13.02
CA GLU A 71 -29.25 -0.40 13.08
C GLU A 71 -28.55 -1.30 14.10
N ILE A 72 -29.17 -1.51 15.26
CA ILE A 72 -28.63 -2.40 16.29
C ILE A 72 -28.64 -3.85 15.80
N GLU A 73 -29.69 -4.30 15.15
CA GLU A 73 -29.78 -5.64 14.56
C GLU A 73 -28.68 -5.90 13.50
N LEU A 74 -28.35 -4.89 12.70
CA LEU A 74 -27.23 -4.99 11.76
C LEU A 74 -25.87 -5.15 12.46
N ILE A 75 -25.68 -4.47 13.60
CA ILE A 75 -24.47 -4.58 14.41
C ILE A 75 -24.45 -5.92 15.16
N ALA A 76 -25.60 -6.40 15.62
CA ALA A 76 -25.76 -7.57 16.45
C ALA A 76 -25.66 -8.89 15.65
N ASN A 77 -24.48 -9.12 15.07
CA ASN A 77 -24.14 -10.39 14.44
C ASN A 77 -23.07 -11.09 15.29
N PRO A 78 -23.31 -12.31 15.81
CA PRO A 78 -22.38 -13.04 16.67
C PRO A 78 -21.04 -13.38 15.98
N ASP A 79 -21.03 -13.43 14.64
CA ASP A 79 -19.83 -13.71 13.85
C ASP A 79 -18.92 -12.47 13.68
N PHE A 80 -19.39 -11.27 14.04
CA PHE A 80 -18.55 -10.09 14.06
C PHE A 80 -17.63 -10.03 15.27
N SER A 81 -16.39 -9.63 15.07
CA SER A 81 -15.54 -9.19 16.18
C SER A 81 -16.10 -7.91 16.81
N ILE A 82 -15.68 -7.62 18.04
CA ILE A 82 -16.03 -6.33 18.68
C ILE A 82 -15.56 -5.14 17.85
N GLY A 83 -14.38 -5.25 17.20
CA GLY A 83 -13.88 -4.20 16.32
C GLY A 83 -14.74 -4.02 15.07
N GLN A 84 -15.20 -5.11 14.44
CA GLN A 84 -16.14 -5.02 13.32
C GLN A 84 -17.47 -4.38 13.74
N MET A 85 -18.04 -4.78 14.88
CA MET A 85 -19.22 -4.13 15.45
C MET A 85 -18.99 -2.62 15.68
N ASP A 86 -17.80 -2.26 16.16
CA ASP A 86 -17.43 -0.86 16.39
C ASP A 86 -17.31 -0.06 15.08
N MET A 87 -16.72 -0.65 14.02
CA MET A 87 -16.66 -0.02 12.70
C MET A 87 -18.07 0.24 12.11
N ILE A 88 -19.00 -0.71 12.26
CA ILE A 88 -20.39 -0.54 11.82
C ILE A 88 -21.06 0.59 12.63
N LYS A 89 -20.92 0.58 13.94
CA LYS A 89 -21.39 1.67 14.83
C LYS A 89 -20.83 3.04 14.41
N TRP A 90 -19.54 3.11 14.09
CA TRP A 90 -18.88 4.34 13.64
C TRP A 90 -19.47 4.88 12.34
N GLY A 91 -19.83 4.00 11.40
CA GLY A 91 -20.51 4.39 10.17
C GLY A 91 -21.80 5.15 10.46
N PHE A 92 -22.65 4.60 11.32
CA PHE A 92 -23.87 5.27 11.75
C PHE A 92 -23.61 6.58 12.50
N ASN A 93 -22.59 6.63 13.37
CA ASN A 93 -22.19 7.85 14.06
C ASN A 93 -21.65 8.93 13.11
N SER A 94 -21.15 8.54 11.97
CA SER A 94 -20.69 9.43 10.90
C SER A 94 -21.81 9.84 9.94
N ASN A 95 -23.05 9.57 10.28
CA ASN A 95 -24.25 9.88 9.50
C ASN A 95 -24.33 9.16 8.13
N LEU A 96 -23.65 8.02 7.98
CA LEU A 96 -23.86 7.17 6.83
C LEU A 96 -25.27 6.56 6.90
N SER A 97 -25.91 6.43 5.75
CA SER A 97 -27.22 5.77 5.66
C SER A 97 -27.11 4.26 5.96
N PHE A 98 -28.22 3.64 6.29
CA PHE A 98 -28.28 2.19 6.52
C PHE A 98 -27.73 1.40 5.33
N GLU A 99 -28.09 1.77 4.11
CA GLU A 99 -27.64 1.09 2.90
C GLU A 99 -26.14 1.28 2.66
N GLN A 100 -25.59 2.45 2.98
CA GLN A 100 -24.14 2.68 2.93
C GLN A 100 -23.37 1.82 3.95
N VAL A 101 -23.83 1.77 5.19
CA VAL A 101 -23.19 0.95 6.23
C VAL A 101 -23.27 -0.54 5.85
N LYS A 102 -24.37 -0.99 5.27
CA LYS A 102 -24.58 -2.37 4.83
C LYS A 102 -23.56 -2.84 3.80
N ILE A 103 -22.95 -1.92 3.01
CA ILE A 103 -21.94 -2.28 2.01
C ILE A 103 -20.74 -3.00 2.66
N TYR A 104 -20.32 -2.56 3.85
CA TYR A 104 -19.16 -3.11 4.52
C TYR A 104 -19.45 -3.91 5.79
N ALA A 105 -20.71 -3.97 6.21
CA ALA A 105 -21.14 -4.77 7.36
C ALA A 105 -21.17 -6.26 6.98
N SER A 106 -19.99 -6.84 6.75
CA SER A 106 -19.78 -8.23 6.37
C SER A 106 -18.61 -8.82 7.14
N THR A 107 -18.69 -10.09 7.54
CA THR A 107 -17.59 -10.83 8.18
C THR A 107 -16.41 -11.09 7.26
N GLU A 108 -16.57 -10.91 5.94
CA GLU A 108 -15.50 -11.05 4.96
C GLU A 108 -14.47 -9.91 5.04
N PHE A 109 -14.87 -8.74 5.56
CA PHE A 109 -13.97 -7.61 5.71
C PHE A 109 -13.32 -7.58 7.09
N THR A 110 -12.03 -7.35 7.14
CA THR A 110 -11.33 -7.00 8.38
C THR A 110 -11.74 -5.60 8.87
N GLU A 111 -11.50 -5.30 10.13
CA GLU A 111 -11.75 -3.97 10.70
C GLU A 111 -11.08 -2.86 9.90
N ALA A 112 -9.83 -3.07 9.46
CA ALA A 112 -9.08 -2.12 8.66
C ALA A 112 -9.70 -1.90 7.26
N GLN A 113 -10.20 -2.96 6.61
CA GLN A 113 -10.91 -2.85 5.34
C GLN A 113 -12.24 -2.09 5.50
N MET A 114 -13.00 -2.42 6.55
CA MET A 114 -14.23 -1.70 6.89
C MET A 114 -13.98 -0.19 7.09
N ASP A 115 -12.87 0.18 7.75
CA ASP A 115 -12.53 1.59 7.98
C ASP A 115 -12.22 2.33 6.68
N VAL A 116 -11.48 1.70 5.76
CA VAL A 116 -11.18 2.29 4.44
C VAL A 116 -12.45 2.47 3.60
N ILE A 117 -13.37 1.47 3.63
CA ILE A 117 -14.63 1.56 2.89
C ILE A 117 -15.50 2.67 3.51
N ARG A 118 -15.61 2.71 4.84
CA ARG A 118 -16.33 3.77 5.57
C ARG A 118 -15.81 5.17 5.23
N ALA A 119 -14.47 5.35 5.23
CA ALA A 119 -13.84 6.61 4.86
C ALA A 119 -14.16 7.03 3.42
N GLY A 120 -14.18 6.08 2.49
CA GLY A 120 -14.58 6.36 1.11
C GLY A 120 -16.04 6.78 0.98
N LEU A 121 -16.95 6.15 1.72
CA LEU A 121 -18.37 6.54 1.75
C LEU A 121 -18.55 7.97 2.32
N GLN A 122 -17.77 8.36 3.33
CA GLN A 122 -17.77 9.72 3.86
C GLN A 122 -17.22 10.75 2.86
N ASP A 123 -16.24 10.35 2.06
CA ASP A 123 -15.66 11.16 0.97
C ASP A 123 -16.53 11.13 -0.31
N TYR A 124 -17.70 10.48 -0.31
CA TYR A 124 -18.61 10.31 -1.46
C TYR A 124 -17.95 9.59 -2.65
N ILE A 125 -17.01 8.70 -2.39
CA ILE A 125 -16.32 7.91 -3.41
C ILE A 125 -17.15 6.65 -3.73
N GLN A 126 -17.09 6.20 -5.00
CA GLN A 126 -17.70 4.95 -5.44
C GLN A 126 -16.93 3.75 -4.86
N VAL A 127 -17.29 3.33 -3.65
CA VAL A 127 -16.58 2.28 -2.90
C VAL A 127 -16.69 0.90 -3.56
N GLU A 128 -17.71 0.68 -4.38
CA GLU A 128 -17.94 -0.57 -5.13
C GLU A 128 -16.77 -0.94 -6.02
N GLN A 129 -15.91 0.03 -6.33
CA GLN A 129 -14.71 -0.20 -7.10
C GLN A 129 -13.60 -0.94 -6.33
N TYR A 130 -13.64 -0.92 -4.99
CA TYR A 130 -12.59 -1.51 -4.15
C TYR A 130 -13.11 -2.24 -2.90
N ALA A 131 -14.41 -2.18 -2.61
CA ALA A 131 -15.02 -2.94 -1.51
C ALA A 131 -15.10 -4.44 -1.87
N ASP A 132 -13.94 -5.07 -1.96
CA ASP A 132 -13.73 -6.47 -2.33
C ASP A 132 -12.68 -7.06 -1.37
N ALA A 133 -13.05 -8.07 -0.61
CA ALA A 133 -12.21 -8.67 0.44
C ALA A 133 -10.87 -9.25 -0.08
N ARG A 134 -10.71 -9.40 -1.39
CA ARG A 134 -9.43 -9.80 -2.01
C ARG A 134 -8.35 -8.73 -1.90
N PHE A 135 -8.72 -7.45 -1.79
CA PHE A 135 -7.77 -6.38 -1.54
C PHE A 135 -7.50 -6.26 -0.05
N ASP A 136 -6.25 -6.13 0.36
CA ASP A 136 -5.95 -5.70 1.73
C ASP A 136 -6.33 -4.21 1.94
N ALA A 137 -6.38 -3.77 3.20
CA ALA A 137 -6.77 -2.39 3.53
C ALA A 137 -5.84 -1.35 2.90
N GLY A 138 -4.56 -1.66 2.73
CA GLY A 138 -3.60 -0.77 2.09
C GLY A 138 -3.82 -0.64 0.59
N GLN A 139 -4.16 -1.74 -0.09
CA GLN A 139 -4.53 -1.75 -1.50
C GLN A 139 -5.83 -0.97 -1.72
N MET A 140 -6.85 -1.22 -0.88
CA MET A 140 -8.10 -0.45 -0.91
C MET A 140 -7.85 1.05 -0.76
N ASP A 141 -6.96 1.45 0.15
CA ASP A 141 -6.64 2.85 0.40
C ASP A 141 -5.94 3.52 -0.79
N GLU A 142 -5.02 2.82 -1.48
CA GLU A 142 -4.40 3.33 -2.71
C GLU A 142 -5.44 3.53 -3.83
N ILE A 143 -6.41 2.62 -3.96
CA ILE A 143 -7.51 2.76 -4.94
C ILE A 143 -8.41 3.94 -4.53
N ARG A 144 -8.79 4.04 -3.25
CA ARG A 144 -9.59 5.15 -2.71
C ARG A 144 -8.95 6.52 -2.98
N ILE A 145 -7.64 6.65 -2.69
CA ILE A 145 -6.89 7.90 -2.93
C ILE A 145 -6.89 8.25 -4.42
N GLY A 146 -6.67 7.28 -5.30
CA GLY A 146 -6.71 7.49 -6.74
C GLY A 146 -8.08 7.96 -7.22
N LEU A 147 -9.16 7.32 -6.79
CA LEU A 147 -10.53 7.72 -7.10
C LEU A 147 -10.83 9.13 -6.59
N LYS A 148 -10.39 9.46 -5.36
CA LYS A 148 -10.53 10.81 -4.78
C LYS A 148 -9.81 11.87 -5.59
N SER A 149 -8.69 11.52 -6.21
CA SER A 149 -7.91 12.38 -7.13
C SER A 149 -8.46 12.39 -8.56
N GLY A 150 -9.54 11.67 -8.85
CA GLY A 150 -10.14 11.58 -10.18
C GLY A 150 -9.30 10.78 -11.19
N LEU A 151 -8.43 9.88 -10.71
CA LEU A 151 -7.58 9.06 -11.56
C LEU A 151 -8.30 7.81 -12.06
N ASP A 152 -7.93 7.33 -13.25
CA ASP A 152 -8.30 6.01 -13.73
C ASP A 152 -7.50 4.93 -12.96
N VAL A 153 -8.17 4.25 -12.03
CA VAL A 153 -7.57 3.22 -11.18
C VAL A 153 -7.44 1.86 -11.87
N SER A 154 -7.97 1.70 -13.08
CA SER A 154 -8.03 0.41 -13.80
C SER A 154 -6.64 -0.20 -14.03
N LEU A 155 -5.59 0.61 -14.10
CA LEU A 155 -4.21 0.17 -14.29
C LEU A 155 -3.60 -0.57 -13.10
N TYR A 156 -4.14 -0.37 -11.89
CA TYR A 156 -3.58 -0.94 -10.67
C TYR A 156 -4.61 -1.53 -9.71
N LYS A 157 -5.89 -1.47 -10.06
CA LYS A 157 -6.97 -2.13 -9.34
C LYS A 157 -6.94 -3.64 -9.60
N ASP A 158 -5.88 -4.29 -9.13
CA ASP A 158 -5.62 -5.71 -9.27
C ASP A 158 -4.97 -6.21 -7.96
N PRO A 159 -5.56 -7.21 -7.27
CA PRO A 159 -5.04 -7.75 -6.02
C PRO A 159 -3.60 -8.31 -6.11
N ASP A 160 -3.11 -8.62 -7.32
CA ASP A 160 -1.75 -9.10 -7.53
C ASP A 160 -0.69 -8.02 -7.26
N PHE A 161 -1.05 -6.73 -7.34
CA PHE A 161 -0.19 -5.64 -6.90
C PHE A 161 -0.26 -5.46 -5.39
N ASN A 162 0.85 -5.39 -4.70
CA ASN A 162 0.86 -4.94 -3.31
C ASN A 162 0.65 -3.40 -3.21
N LYS A 163 0.32 -2.92 -2.01
CA LYS A 163 0.12 -1.49 -1.72
C LYS A 163 1.22 -0.59 -2.30
N ASN A 164 2.51 -0.95 -2.11
CA ASN A 164 3.62 -0.11 -2.53
C ASN A 164 3.77 -0.06 -4.06
N GLN A 165 3.44 -1.14 -4.76
CA GLN A 165 3.40 -1.18 -6.22
C GLN A 165 2.25 -0.32 -6.76
N MET A 166 1.04 -0.44 -6.18
CA MET A 166 -0.11 0.43 -6.51
C MET A 166 0.24 1.91 -6.31
N PHE A 167 0.92 2.24 -5.20
CA PHE A 167 1.40 3.59 -4.91
C PHE A 167 2.31 4.13 -6.04
N GLN A 168 3.25 3.32 -6.57
CA GLN A 168 4.12 3.77 -7.66
C GLN A 168 3.35 4.03 -8.96
N ILE A 169 2.34 3.21 -9.27
CA ILE A 169 1.48 3.41 -10.46
C ILE A 169 0.64 4.68 -10.28
N ARG A 170 0.01 4.86 -9.11
CA ARG A 170 -0.78 6.06 -8.80
C ARG A 170 0.06 7.34 -8.92
N LEU A 171 1.28 7.37 -8.36
CA LEU A 171 2.17 8.52 -8.49
C LEU A 171 2.54 8.81 -9.97
N GLY A 172 2.69 7.78 -10.80
CA GLY A 172 2.90 7.97 -12.24
C GLY A 172 1.71 8.66 -12.93
N LEU A 173 0.49 8.27 -12.56
CA LEU A 173 -0.74 8.90 -13.05
C LEU A 173 -0.86 10.35 -12.55
N GLU A 174 -0.57 10.61 -11.27
CA GLU A 174 -0.55 11.96 -10.68
C GLU A 174 0.48 12.87 -11.37
N SER A 175 1.64 12.33 -11.71
CA SER A 175 2.69 13.03 -12.48
C SER A 175 2.33 13.20 -13.96
N LYS A 176 1.15 12.75 -14.39
CA LYS A 176 0.65 12.82 -15.77
C LYS A 176 1.57 12.12 -16.79
N LEU A 177 2.27 11.08 -16.36
CA LEU A 177 2.98 10.23 -17.31
C LEU A 177 1.99 9.59 -18.29
N PRO A 178 2.35 9.47 -19.58
CA PRO A 178 1.52 8.75 -20.55
C PRO A 178 1.21 7.32 -20.07
N VAL A 179 -0.04 6.90 -20.20
CA VAL A 179 -0.50 5.56 -19.76
C VAL A 179 0.36 4.44 -20.36
N GLU A 180 0.77 4.56 -21.61
CA GLU A 180 1.62 3.59 -22.27
C GLU A 180 3.03 3.51 -21.67
N GLN A 181 3.51 4.56 -21.01
CA GLN A 181 4.75 4.53 -20.27
C GLN A 181 4.56 3.87 -18.90
N ILE A 182 3.43 4.16 -18.23
CA ILE A 182 3.08 3.54 -16.94
C ILE A 182 2.94 2.03 -17.10
N LYS A 183 2.27 1.56 -18.15
CA LYS A 183 2.12 0.12 -18.47
C LYS A 183 3.44 -0.64 -18.57
N LYS A 184 4.55 0.03 -18.89
CA LYS A 184 5.86 -0.62 -18.97
C LYS A 184 6.39 -1.09 -17.62
N TYR A 185 6.01 -0.42 -16.51
CA TYR A 185 6.42 -0.80 -15.17
C TYR A 185 5.27 -1.28 -14.28
N ALA A 186 4.02 -1.09 -14.68
CA ALA A 186 2.86 -1.63 -13.98
C ALA A 186 2.80 -3.15 -14.15
N ASN A 187 3.67 -3.85 -13.43
CA ASN A 187 3.83 -5.31 -13.49
C ASN A 187 4.02 -5.86 -12.07
N PRO A 188 3.12 -6.72 -11.55
CA PRO A 188 3.21 -7.28 -10.20
C PRO A 188 4.51 -8.07 -9.92
N ARG A 189 5.22 -8.48 -10.96
CA ARG A 189 6.50 -9.20 -10.83
C ARG A 189 7.70 -8.28 -10.56
N LEU A 190 7.54 -6.98 -10.76
CA LEU A 190 8.57 -6.00 -10.41
C LEU A 190 8.46 -5.65 -8.93
N SER A 191 9.59 -5.42 -8.28
CA SER A 191 9.59 -4.86 -6.93
C SER A 191 9.05 -3.42 -6.94
N ALA A 192 8.51 -2.95 -5.83
CA ALA A 192 8.10 -1.56 -5.71
C ALA A 192 9.27 -0.58 -5.91
N ASP A 193 10.49 -0.99 -5.53
CA ASP A 193 11.71 -0.20 -5.73
C ASP A 193 12.09 -0.11 -7.22
N ASP A 194 11.99 -1.22 -7.97
CA ASP A 194 12.20 -1.18 -9.42
C ASP A 194 11.15 -0.30 -10.11
N MET A 195 9.89 -0.38 -9.68
CA MET A 195 8.82 0.48 -10.21
C MET A 195 9.07 1.95 -9.88
N PHE A 196 9.56 2.27 -8.66
CA PHE A 196 9.98 3.61 -8.27
C PHE A 196 11.09 4.14 -9.19
N GLU A 197 12.17 3.36 -9.36
CA GLU A 197 13.28 3.74 -10.26
C GLU A 197 12.80 3.94 -11.69
N TYR A 198 11.97 3.04 -12.20
CA TYR A 198 11.42 3.14 -13.55
C TYR A 198 10.61 4.43 -13.72
N ARG A 199 9.70 4.72 -12.79
CA ARG A 199 8.91 5.95 -12.78
C ARG A 199 9.81 7.19 -12.75
N LYS A 200 10.84 7.20 -11.88
CA LYS A 200 11.79 8.32 -11.78
C LYS A 200 12.58 8.56 -13.08
N LEU A 201 12.97 7.50 -13.77
CA LEU A 201 13.60 7.62 -15.09
C LEU A 201 12.66 8.25 -16.12
N LEU A 202 11.40 7.83 -16.14
CA LEU A 202 10.37 8.40 -17.01
C LEU A 202 10.08 9.88 -16.70
N GLU A 203 9.94 10.23 -15.41
CA GLU A 203 9.75 11.62 -14.96
C GLU A 203 10.92 12.55 -15.39
N LYS A 204 12.14 12.01 -15.47
CA LYS A 204 13.33 12.71 -15.99
C LYS A 204 13.42 12.72 -17.53
N GLY A 205 12.45 12.15 -18.21
CA GLY A 205 12.42 12.11 -19.68
C GLY A 205 13.41 11.13 -20.32
N VAL A 206 13.85 10.10 -19.58
CA VAL A 206 14.72 9.05 -20.10
C VAL A 206 13.99 8.26 -21.20
N LYS A 207 14.66 8.08 -22.36
CA LYS A 207 14.02 7.51 -23.56
C LYS A 207 13.76 6.01 -23.48
N TYR A 208 14.67 5.26 -22.89
CA TYR A 208 14.67 3.79 -22.87
C TYR A 208 14.94 3.29 -21.45
N PRO A 209 14.01 3.51 -20.47
CA PRO A 209 14.24 3.13 -19.06
C PRO A 209 14.47 1.62 -18.89
N GLU A 210 13.89 0.77 -19.75
CA GLU A 210 14.15 -0.67 -19.78
C GLU A 210 15.64 -0.99 -19.91
N ARG A 211 16.37 -0.26 -20.71
CA ARG A 211 17.82 -0.44 -20.90
C ARG A 211 18.64 -0.12 -19.65
N TYR A 212 18.14 0.72 -18.77
CA TYR A 212 18.76 0.95 -17.47
C TYR A 212 18.84 -0.34 -16.66
N PHE A 213 17.71 -1.02 -16.51
CA PHE A 213 17.63 -2.27 -15.73
C PHE A 213 18.38 -3.41 -16.41
N GLU A 214 18.27 -3.56 -17.73
CA GLU A 214 19.02 -4.56 -18.49
C GLU A 214 20.52 -4.37 -18.32
N THR A 215 20.98 -3.12 -18.36
CA THR A 215 22.41 -2.78 -18.18
C THR A 215 22.86 -3.09 -16.76
N LYS A 216 22.07 -2.71 -15.75
CA LYS A 216 22.38 -3.04 -14.34
C LYS A 216 22.46 -4.54 -14.11
N LYS A 217 21.54 -5.31 -14.67
CA LYS A 217 21.55 -6.77 -14.59
C LYS A 217 22.75 -7.40 -15.30
N ARG A 218 23.09 -6.92 -16.51
CA ARG A 218 24.19 -7.44 -17.32
C ARG A 218 25.56 -7.18 -16.69
N TYR A 219 25.74 -6.01 -16.09
CA TYR A 219 27.03 -5.57 -15.57
C TYR A 219 27.08 -5.46 -14.03
N LYS A 220 26.30 -6.26 -13.32
CA LYS A 220 26.12 -6.24 -11.86
C LYS A 220 27.42 -6.33 -11.04
N ASN A 221 28.53 -6.73 -11.65
CA ASN A 221 29.83 -6.88 -10.97
C ASN A 221 30.73 -5.63 -11.14
N LEU A 222 30.26 -4.57 -11.83
CA LEU A 222 30.99 -3.32 -11.91
C LEU A 222 30.85 -2.53 -10.61
N PRO A 223 31.81 -1.65 -10.29
CA PRO A 223 31.66 -0.67 -9.22
C PRO A 223 30.39 0.17 -9.42
N ASP A 224 29.70 0.50 -8.32
CA ASP A 224 28.37 1.13 -8.35
C ASP A 224 28.34 2.41 -9.20
N ASP A 225 29.33 3.31 -9.03
CA ASP A 225 29.37 4.57 -9.80
C ASP A 225 29.51 4.32 -11.31
N THR A 226 30.36 3.37 -11.71
CA THR A 226 30.53 2.98 -13.11
C THR A 226 29.28 2.33 -13.65
N LEU A 227 28.65 1.45 -12.88
CA LEU A 227 27.41 0.77 -13.25
C LEU A 227 26.26 1.76 -13.45
N GLN A 228 26.09 2.72 -12.54
CA GLN A 228 25.07 3.77 -12.65
C GLN A 228 25.30 4.65 -13.89
N ALA A 229 26.52 5.11 -14.12
CA ALA A 229 26.87 5.91 -15.30
C ALA A 229 26.60 5.17 -16.60
N LEU A 230 27.00 3.89 -16.67
CA LEU A 230 26.77 3.04 -17.84
C LEU A 230 25.28 2.81 -18.09
N ALA A 231 24.50 2.51 -17.03
CA ALA A 231 23.07 2.28 -17.12
C ALA A 231 22.30 3.53 -17.54
N HIS A 232 22.59 4.69 -16.95
CA HIS A 232 21.96 5.96 -17.36
C HIS A 232 22.28 6.33 -18.80
N THR A 233 23.50 6.12 -19.23
CA THR A 233 23.90 6.45 -20.61
C THR A 233 23.29 5.47 -21.61
N ALA A 234 23.20 4.18 -21.28
CA ALA A 234 22.50 3.20 -22.11
C ALA A 234 20.99 3.52 -22.23
N ALA A 235 20.37 3.97 -21.16
CA ALA A 235 18.96 4.33 -21.13
C ALA A 235 18.61 5.59 -21.94
N ASN A 236 19.60 6.46 -22.23
CA ASN A 236 19.41 7.65 -23.03
C ASN A 236 19.91 7.50 -24.48
N SER A 237 20.38 6.33 -24.87
CA SER A 237 20.97 6.09 -26.19
C SER A 237 20.54 4.75 -26.80
N THR A 238 20.74 4.62 -28.10
CA THR A 238 20.55 3.36 -28.83
C THR A 238 21.85 2.59 -29.02
N VAL A 239 22.86 2.85 -28.16
CA VAL A 239 24.16 2.17 -28.22
C VAL A 239 23.99 0.65 -28.12
N SER A 240 24.75 -0.08 -28.93
CA SER A 240 24.69 -1.56 -28.90
C SER A 240 25.30 -2.14 -27.63
N TYR A 241 24.87 -3.34 -27.24
CA TYR A 241 25.44 -4.03 -26.07
C TYR A 241 26.91 -4.43 -26.29
N GLU A 242 27.32 -4.74 -27.54
CA GLU A 242 28.74 -5.00 -27.87
C GLU A 242 29.60 -3.78 -27.52
N LYS A 243 29.12 -2.58 -27.79
CA LYS A 243 29.82 -1.35 -27.43
C LYS A 243 29.83 -1.12 -25.90
N LEU A 244 28.72 -1.41 -25.22
CA LEU A 244 28.67 -1.37 -23.76
C LEU A 244 29.62 -2.39 -23.12
N ASP A 245 29.75 -3.60 -23.71
CA ASP A 245 30.69 -4.62 -23.25
C ASP A 245 32.16 -4.15 -23.33
N VAL A 246 32.51 -3.39 -24.36
CA VAL A 246 33.85 -2.79 -24.47
C VAL A 246 34.08 -1.70 -23.43
N ILE A 247 33.10 -0.84 -23.22
CA ILE A 247 33.15 0.25 -22.21
C ILE A 247 33.22 -0.34 -20.80
N ALA A 248 32.43 -1.38 -20.52
CA ALA A 248 32.43 -2.06 -19.21
C ALA A 248 33.75 -2.72 -18.82
N LYS A 249 34.59 -3.07 -19.80
CA LYS A 249 35.94 -3.64 -19.57
C LYS A 249 36.98 -2.57 -19.27
N GLY A 250 36.71 -1.29 -19.55
CA GLY A 250 37.59 -0.17 -19.25
C GLY A 250 37.21 0.49 -17.91
N ASN A 251 38.17 1.12 -17.28
CA ASN A 251 37.94 1.86 -16.03
C ASN A 251 37.68 3.32 -16.36
N PHE A 252 36.49 3.61 -16.93
CA PHE A 252 36.10 4.93 -17.39
C PHE A 252 35.28 5.69 -16.37
N THR A 253 35.48 7.00 -16.28
CA THR A 253 34.60 7.90 -15.51
C THR A 253 33.25 8.09 -16.23
N GLU A 254 32.26 8.63 -15.52
CA GLU A 254 30.94 8.94 -16.11
C GLU A 254 31.04 9.84 -17.35
N GLU A 255 31.88 10.87 -17.30
CA GLU A 255 32.08 11.79 -18.43
C GLU A 255 32.69 11.11 -19.62
N GLN A 256 33.68 10.23 -19.41
CA GLN A 256 34.29 9.43 -20.45
C GLN A 256 33.30 8.43 -21.06
N ILE A 257 32.44 7.79 -20.25
CA ILE A 257 31.37 6.91 -20.74
C ILE A 257 30.42 7.68 -21.64
N LYS A 258 29.94 8.86 -21.21
CA LYS A 258 29.09 9.73 -22.02
C LYS A 258 29.74 10.12 -23.33
N PHE A 259 31.01 10.53 -23.29
CA PHE A 259 31.78 10.86 -24.47
C PHE A 259 31.92 9.68 -25.42
N LEU A 260 32.35 8.51 -24.96
CA LEU A 260 32.53 7.31 -25.78
C LEU A 260 31.24 6.86 -26.47
N ILE A 261 30.10 7.09 -25.84
CA ILE A 261 28.79 6.77 -26.43
C ILE A 261 28.35 7.83 -27.43
N SER A 262 28.68 9.11 -27.22
CA SER A 262 28.29 10.22 -28.09
C SER A 262 29.05 10.25 -29.41
N VAL A 263 30.29 9.79 -29.45
CA VAL A 263 31.22 9.85 -30.61
C VAL A 263 30.98 8.72 -31.63
N GLY A 264 29.74 8.32 -31.91
CA GLY A 264 29.45 7.32 -32.96
C GLY A 264 30.22 5.98 -32.70
N LYS A 265 30.58 5.19 -33.67
CA LYS A 265 31.42 3.97 -33.47
C LYS A 265 32.87 4.38 -33.17
N PRO A 266 33.34 4.49 -31.92
CA PRO A 266 34.78 4.52 -31.71
C PRO A 266 35.33 3.18 -32.19
N SER A 267 36.32 3.22 -33.04
CA SER A 267 37.04 2.00 -33.37
C SER A 267 37.69 1.43 -32.11
N ASP A 268 37.83 0.11 -31.98
CA ASP A 268 38.60 -0.53 -30.89
C ASP A 268 39.97 0.13 -30.68
N LYS A 269 40.50 0.72 -31.75
CA LYS A 269 41.75 1.47 -31.77
C LYS A 269 41.64 2.78 -30.97
N ALA A 270 40.56 3.58 -31.12
CA ALA A 270 40.38 4.83 -30.40
C ALA A 270 40.17 4.60 -28.89
N ILE A 271 39.47 3.51 -28.53
CA ILE A 271 39.29 3.10 -27.13
C ILE A 271 40.66 2.67 -26.52
N LYS A 272 41.41 1.85 -27.24
CA LYS A 272 42.74 1.41 -26.81
C LYS A 272 43.74 2.59 -26.70
N GLU A 273 43.71 3.55 -27.60
CA GLU A 273 44.54 4.77 -27.55
C GLU A 273 44.20 5.62 -26.33
N GLN A 274 42.92 5.79 -25.98
CA GLN A 274 42.50 6.55 -24.81
C GLN A 274 42.89 5.84 -23.50
N MET A 275 42.71 4.53 -23.43
CA MET A 275 43.20 3.71 -22.29
C MET A 275 44.71 3.76 -22.13
N THR A 276 45.45 3.86 -23.22
CA THR A 276 46.91 3.97 -23.22
C THR A 276 47.34 5.36 -22.74
N THR A 277 46.64 6.42 -23.16
CA THR A 277 46.88 7.79 -22.76
C THR A 277 46.66 8.00 -21.27
N GLU A 278 45.58 7.40 -20.69
CA GLU A 278 45.31 7.47 -19.26
C GLU A 278 46.35 6.74 -18.41
N LYS A 279 46.73 5.52 -18.80
CA LYS A 279 47.81 4.80 -18.14
C LYS A 279 49.14 5.60 -18.16
N ASN A 280 49.37 6.35 -19.22
CA ASN A 280 50.53 7.24 -19.33
C ASN A 280 50.39 8.49 -18.46
N LEU A 281 49.19 9.06 -18.33
CA LEU A 281 48.88 10.17 -17.41
C LEU A 281 49.01 9.74 -15.96
N GLU A 282 48.44 8.59 -15.55
CA GLU A 282 48.59 8.03 -14.21
C GLU A 282 50.09 7.78 -13.85
N LYS A 283 50.85 7.24 -14.80
CA LYS A 283 52.28 7.05 -14.62
C LYS A 283 53.03 8.39 -14.48
N ALA A 284 52.63 9.42 -15.23
CA ALA A 284 53.19 10.75 -15.15
C ALA A 284 52.89 11.44 -13.82
N VAL A 285 51.61 11.30 -13.33
CA VAL A 285 51.19 11.83 -12.02
C VAL A 285 51.91 11.12 -10.87
N LYS A 286 52.05 9.78 -10.93
CA LYS A 286 52.85 9.04 -9.94
C LYS A 286 54.35 9.43 -9.94
N LYS A 287 54.94 9.65 -11.14
CA LYS A 287 56.30 10.16 -11.25
C LYS A 287 56.44 11.60 -10.76
N GLY A 288 55.41 12.44 -10.95
CA GLY A 288 55.41 13.82 -10.45
C GLY A 288 55.34 13.91 -8.93
N ARG A 289 54.58 13.02 -8.27
CA ARG A 289 54.51 12.93 -6.80
C ARG A 289 55.84 12.46 -6.19
N HIS A 290 56.53 11.47 -6.78
CA HIS A 290 57.85 11.05 -6.30
C HIS A 290 58.99 12.08 -6.48
N ARG A 291 58.84 13.06 -7.40
CA ARG A 291 59.81 14.16 -7.54
C ARG A 291 59.52 15.36 -6.66
N GLY A 292 58.30 15.44 -6.09
CA GLY A 292 57.94 16.49 -5.13
C GLY A 292 58.45 16.24 -3.72
N ASP A 293 58.54 14.98 -3.31
CA ASP A 293 58.98 14.59 -1.96
C ASP A 293 60.51 14.64 -1.76
N ASP A 294 61.28 14.58 -2.87
CA ASP A 294 62.75 14.69 -2.78
C ASP A 294 63.27 16.15 -2.74
N LYS A 295 62.40 17.17 -2.85
CA LYS A 295 62.79 18.58 -2.78
C LYS A 295 62.46 19.28 -1.46
N VAL A 296 61.84 18.62 -0.52
CA VAL A 296 61.49 19.19 0.82
C VAL A 296 62.52 18.82 1.91
N ASN A 297 63.51 17.94 1.61
CA ASN A 297 64.52 17.50 2.55
C ASN A 297 65.94 17.88 2.07
N ARG A 298 66.17 19.13 1.72
CA ARG A 298 67.49 19.73 1.62
C ARG A 298 67.46 21.14 2.19
#